data_1bf120a0942a2beef41fb5d8c8a12ccf
#
_entry.id   1bf120a0942a2beef41fb5d8c8a12ccf
#
_cell.length_a   1.000
_cell.length_b   1.000
_cell.length_c   1.000
_cell.angle_alpha   90.00
_cell.angle_beta   90.00
_cell.angle_gamma   90.00
#
_symmetry.space_group_name_H-M   'P 1'
#
loop_
_entity.id
_entity.type
_entity.pdbx_description
1 polymer ?
#
loop_
_entity_poly.entity_id
_entity_poly.type
_entity_poly.pdbx_seq_one_letter_code
_entity_poly.pdbx_strand_id
1 'polypeptide(L)'
;MTKLAAYILSVLSLSLLVCGCNSSSKHDNVPKEDKRAKSMLEGIWTDADVGNVVFMVKGDTVYYPDSTLQPVEFRIIQDTMFLLGNNMSKYPIIRQSENLFEFKNQNNDIVKLSRSEDSNDSLFFFRRPTVILNQGKIIKRDTIVRYEDKQYHCYVQVNPTTYKVFRSYYNSEGMEIENVYYDNIIHVSNFAGRNKIFSKDFRKNDFVNSVPKNMLKQCILSDIKLVGVDERGFKYQTQLAIPDSPSSFIVDLYISYAGKINMAVAQ
;
A
#
# COMPACT_ATOMS: atom_id res chain seq x y z
N MET A 1 84.20 -4.88 4.95
CA MET A 1 83.24 -5.51 3.99
C MET A 1 81.94 -5.94 4.59
N THR A 2 81.79 -5.96 5.93
CA THR A 2 80.60 -6.43 6.60
C THR A 2 79.47 -5.40 6.73
N LYS A 3 79.72 -4.10 6.65
CA LYS A 3 78.67 -3.05 6.78
C LYS A 3 77.95 -2.76 5.45
N LEU A 4 78.59 -3.01 4.29
CA LEU A 4 77.96 -2.82 2.99
C LEU A 4 76.95 -3.93 2.66
N ALA A 5 77.25 -5.17 3.07
CA ALA A 5 76.34 -6.32 2.91
C ALA A 5 75.05 -6.18 3.73
N ALA A 6 75.15 -5.61 4.95
CA ALA A 6 73.96 -5.37 5.79
C ALA A 6 73.02 -4.28 5.21
N TYR A 7 73.57 -3.26 4.54
CA TYR A 7 72.74 -2.22 3.90
C TYR A 7 72.06 -2.73 2.64
N ILE A 8 72.73 -3.59 1.85
CA ILE A 8 72.09 -4.20 0.65
C ILE A 8 71.00 -5.17 1.04
N LEU A 9 71.18 -5.92 2.15
CA LEU A 9 70.10 -6.81 2.65
C LEU A 9 68.92 -6.05 3.23
N SER A 10 69.10 -4.87 3.84
CA SER A 10 68.03 -4.05 4.36
C SER A 10 67.21 -3.31 3.29
N VAL A 11 67.89 -2.90 2.18
CA VAL A 11 67.22 -2.28 1.02
C VAL A 11 66.44 -3.31 0.21
N LEU A 12 66.93 -4.57 0.15
CA LEU A 12 66.24 -5.64 -0.57
C LEU A 12 65.02 -6.17 0.21
N SER A 13 64.98 -6.06 1.56
CA SER A 13 63.82 -6.43 2.36
C SER A 13 62.72 -5.37 2.36
N LEU A 14 63.04 -4.11 2.09
CA LEU A 14 62.08 -3.03 2.01
C LEU A 14 61.35 -2.94 0.65
N SER A 15 61.96 -3.52 -0.41
CA SER A 15 61.36 -3.56 -1.74
C SER A 15 60.35 -4.70 -1.95
N LEU A 16 60.19 -5.65 -1.00
CA LEU A 16 59.27 -6.78 -1.07
C LEU A 16 57.93 -6.55 -0.37
N LEU A 17 57.69 -5.36 0.20
CA LEU A 17 56.47 -5.02 0.91
C LEU A 17 55.47 -4.18 0.09
N VAL A 18 55.72 -3.94 -1.21
CA VAL A 18 54.84 -3.12 -2.07
C VAL A 18 54.09 -3.94 -3.13
N CYS A 19 54.18 -5.27 -3.08
CA CYS A 19 53.40 -6.15 -3.94
C CYS A 19 52.37 -6.90 -3.14
N GLY A 20 51.20 -6.32 -2.94
CA GLY A 20 50.12 -7.10 -2.37
C GLY A 20 48.97 -6.31 -1.80
N CYS A 21 48.31 -5.52 -2.61
CA CYS A 21 46.86 -5.26 -2.40
C CYS A 21 46.24 -4.98 -3.76
N ASN A 22 46.20 -6.00 -4.59
CA ASN A 22 45.17 -6.05 -5.62
C ASN A 22 43.91 -6.57 -4.91
N SER A 23 43.29 -5.69 -4.09
CA SER A 23 41.91 -5.89 -3.67
C SER A 23 41.09 -5.79 -4.95
N SER A 24 40.84 -6.93 -5.59
CA SER A 24 39.71 -7.08 -6.49
C SER A 24 38.49 -6.71 -5.63
N SER A 25 38.14 -5.43 -5.64
CA SER A 25 36.80 -4.99 -5.27
C SER A 25 35.92 -5.82 -6.19
N LYS A 26 35.25 -6.83 -5.61
CA LYS A 26 34.02 -7.34 -6.15
C LYS A 26 33.14 -6.09 -6.28
N HIS A 27 33.11 -5.50 -7.49
CA HIS A 27 32.02 -4.64 -7.83
C HIS A 27 30.79 -5.52 -7.65
N ASP A 28 30.11 -5.36 -6.55
CA ASP A 28 28.73 -5.76 -6.47
C ASP A 28 28.05 -5.08 -7.65
N ASN A 29 27.79 -5.87 -8.70
CA ASN A 29 27.06 -5.45 -9.88
C ASN A 29 25.59 -5.26 -9.46
N VAL A 30 25.33 -4.34 -8.55
CA VAL A 30 23.96 -3.85 -8.31
C VAL A 30 23.59 -3.11 -9.60
N PRO A 31 22.59 -3.57 -10.34
CA PRO A 31 22.18 -2.93 -11.57
C PRO A 31 21.84 -1.46 -11.29
N LYS A 32 22.55 -0.56 -11.98
CA LYS A 32 22.34 0.88 -11.81
C LYS A 32 21.11 1.33 -12.59
N GLU A 33 20.42 2.32 -12.04
CA GLU A 33 19.31 2.99 -12.71
C GLU A 33 19.78 3.65 -14.02
N ASP A 34 19.05 3.41 -15.11
CA ASP A 34 19.24 4.10 -16.39
C ASP A 34 18.55 5.47 -16.37
N LYS A 35 19.31 6.48 -15.97
CA LYS A 35 18.82 7.87 -15.91
C LYS A 35 18.47 8.44 -17.28
N ARG A 36 19.12 7.97 -18.36
CA ARG A 36 18.83 8.43 -19.71
C ARG A 36 17.48 7.90 -20.18
N ALA A 37 17.25 6.60 -20.04
CA ALA A 37 15.96 5.99 -20.33
C ALA A 37 14.85 6.65 -19.50
N LYS A 38 15.12 6.92 -18.23
CA LYS A 38 14.17 7.61 -17.34
C LYS A 38 13.82 9.02 -17.81
N SER A 39 14.82 9.82 -18.20
CA SER A 39 14.58 11.18 -18.71
C SER A 39 13.83 11.20 -20.05
N MET A 40 13.95 10.17 -20.86
CA MET A 40 13.17 10.02 -22.09
C MET A 40 11.67 9.74 -21.84
N LEU A 41 11.26 9.38 -20.62
CA LEU A 41 9.86 9.23 -20.28
C LEU A 41 9.19 10.52 -19.77
N GLU A 42 9.93 11.58 -19.57
CA GLU A 42 9.40 12.86 -19.11
C GLU A 42 8.28 13.35 -20.03
N GLY A 43 7.12 13.76 -19.46
CA GLY A 43 5.98 14.28 -20.23
C GLY A 43 4.71 13.43 -20.11
N ILE A 44 3.72 13.71 -20.96
CA ILE A 44 2.41 13.05 -20.97
C ILE A 44 2.38 11.98 -22.06
N TRP A 45 1.82 10.83 -21.71
CA TRP A 45 1.76 9.66 -22.58
C TRP A 45 0.32 9.24 -22.80
N THR A 46 -0.03 9.03 -24.05
CA THR A 46 -1.35 8.59 -24.51
C THR A 46 -1.27 7.21 -25.13
N ASP A 47 -2.34 6.45 -25.07
CA ASP A 47 -2.49 5.22 -25.84
C ASP A 47 -2.36 5.53 -27.34
N ALA A 48 -1.49 4.81 -28.05
CA ALA A 48 -1.16 5.10 -29.44
C ALA A 48 -2.32 4.79 -30.41
N ASP A 49 -3.24 3.91 -30.02
CA ASP A 49 -4.35 3.45 -30.87
C ASP A 49 -5.63 4.26 -30.61
N VAL A 50 -5.90 4.59 -29.34
CA VAL A 50 -7.15 5.24 -28.91
C VAL A 50 -6.96 6.73 -28.62
N GLY A 51 -5.74 7.15 -28.27
CA GLY A 51 -5.42 8.55 -27.95
C GLY A 51 -5.79 8.99 -26.53
N ASN A 52 -6.25 8.08 -25.67
CA ASN A 52 -6.56 8.41 -24.28
C ASN A 52 -5.28 8.67 -23.47
N VAL A 53 -5.34 9.65 -22.57
CA VAL A 53 -4.23 9.93 -21.64
C VAL A 53 -4.08 8.79 -20.65
N VAL A 54 -2.88 8.19 -20.57
CA VAL A 54 -2.59 7.05 -19.70
C VAL A 54 -1.87 7.49 -18.44
N PHE A 55 -0.77 8.24 -18.58
CA PHE A 55 -0.03 8.79 -17.44
C PHE A 55 0.82 10.00 -17.85
N MET A 56 1.29 10.71 -16.84
CA MET A 56 2.33 11.74 -16.97
C MET A 56 3.53 11.35 -16.11
N VAL A 57 4.72 11.50 -16.66
CA VAL A 57 5.98 11.40 -15.92
C VAL A 57 6.51 12.80 -15.63
N LYS A 58 6.84 13.05 -14.37
CA LYS A 58 7.52 14.26 -13.93
C LYS A 58 8.58 13.90 -12.89
N GLY A 59 9.84 14.06 -13.24
CA GLY A 59 10.97 13.63 -12.42
C GLY A 59 10.96 12.13 -12.15
N ASP A 60 10.94 11.75 -10.90
CA ASP A 60 10.98 10.35 -10.47
C ASP A 60 9.57 9.72 -10.31
N THR A 61 8.52 10.40 -10.76
CA THR A 61 7.14 10.05 -10.41
C THR A 61 6.24 9.94 -11.63
N VAL A 62 5.44 8.87 -11.65
CA VAL A 62 4.33 8.66 -12.58
C VAL A 62 3.05 9.18 -11.93
N TYR A 63 2.31 10.02 -12.65
CA TYR A 63 1.02 10.58 -12.26
C TYR A 63 -0.06 10.02 -13.19
N TYR A 64 -1.23 9.74 -12.63
CA TYR A 64 -2.38 9.25 -13.39
C TYR A 64 -3.43 10.34 -13.57
N PRO A 65 -4.24 10.30 -14.66
CA PRO A 65 -5.27 11.31 -14.91
C PRO A 65 -6.41 11.29 -13.90
N ASP A 66 -6.65 10.12 -13.26
CA ASP A 66 -7.62 10.01 -12.18
C ASP A 66 -7.02 10.52 -10.86
N SER A 67 -7.63 11.55 -10.28
CA SER A 67 -7.17 12.20 -9.04
C SER A 67 -7.30 11.31 -7.78
N THR A 68 -8.03 10.19 -7.85
CA THR A 68 -8.13 9.22 -6.76
C THR A 68 -6.92 8.30 -6.70
N LEU A 69 -6.20 8.18 -7.82
CA LEU A 69 -4.99 7.37 -7.93
C LEU A 69 -3.79 8.07 -7.28
N GLN A 70 -2.96 7.27 -6.62
CA GLN A 70 -1.74 7.80 -6.03
C GLN A 70 -0.64 7.90 -7.08
N PRO A 71 0.09 9.03 -7.13
CA PRO A 71 1.34 9.08 -7.85
C PRO A 71 2.32 8.04 -7.32
N VAL A 72 3.08 7.40 -8.21
CA VAL A 72 4.01 6.33 -7.87
C VAL A 72 5.42 6.67 -8.34
N GLU A 73 6.41 6.44 -7.47
CA GLU A 73 7.82 6.53 -7.88
C GLU A 73 8.16 5.40 -8.84
N PHE A 74 9.08 5.66 -9.77
CA PHE A 74 9.55 4.65 -10.69
C PHE A 74 11.06 4.69 -10.90
N ARG A 75 11.59 3.56 -11.35
CA ARG A 75 12.99 3.41 -11.81
C ARG A 75 13.04 2.61 -13.08
N ILE A 76 14.05 2.86 -13.90
CA ILE A 76 14.39 2.00 -15.05
C ILE A 76 15.72 1.33 -14.76
N ILE A 77 15.72 0.00 -14.80
CA ILE A 77 16.89 -0.83 -14.54
C ILE A 77 16.89 -1.94 -15.59
N GLN A 78 17.95 -2.05 -16.40
CA GLN A 78 18.10 -3.12 -17.40
C GLN A 78 16.85 -3.30 -18.29
N ASP A 79 16.45 -2.25 -19.00
CA ASP A 79 15.28 -2.24 -19.89
C ASP A 79 13.96 -2.69 -19.21
N THR A 80 13.84 -2.42 -17.94
CA THR A 80 12.61 -2.69 -17.17
C THR A 80 12.22 -1.48 -16.35
N MET A 81 10.98 -1.03 -16.51
CA MET A 81 10.38 -0.02 -15.66
C MET A 81 9.81 -0.68 -14.40
N PHE A 82 10.22 -0.21 -13.24
CA PHE A 82 9.74 -0.62 -11.92
C PHE A 82 8.89 0.49 -11.34
N LEU A 83 7.62 0.22 -11.06
CA LEU A 83 6.77 1.09 -10.27
C LEU A 83 6.90 0.72 -8.79
N LEU A 84 7.22 1.69 -7.95
CA LEU A 84 7.54 1.50 -6.53
C LEU A 84 6.35 1.93 -5.65
N GLY A 85 5.17 1.34 -5.91
CA GLY A 85 3.98 1.51 -5.10
C GLY A 85 4.02 0.69 -3.81
N ASN A 86 2.87 0.47 -3.20
CA ASN A 86 2.74 -0.46 -2.06
C ASN A 86 3.17 -1.89 -2.46
N ASN A 87 2.86 -2.29 -3.70
CA ASN A 87 3.45 -3.42 -4.38
C ASN A 87 4.44 -2.90 -5.42
N MET A 88 5.52 -3.63 -5.67
CA MET A 88 6.45 -3.32 -6.74
C MET A 88 6.03 -4.05 -8.02
N SER A 89 5.68 -3.29 -9.06
CA SER A 89 5.32 -3.82 -10.37
C SER A 89 6.44 -3.62 -11.38
N LYS A 90 6.57 -4.55 -12.34
CA LYS A 90 7.65 -4.59 -13.33
C LYS A 90 7.08 -4.62 -14.74
N TYR A 91 7.60 -3.77 -15.60
CA TYR A 91 7.19 -3.63 -17.00
C TYR A 91 8.41 -3.67 -17.91
N PRO A 92 8.71 -4.80 -18.56
CA PRO A 92 9.81 -4.90 -19.52
C PRO A 92 9.59 -3.93 -20.68
N ILE A 93 10.58 -3.09 -20.95
CA ILE A 93 10.57 -2.12 -22.05
C ILE A 93 10.98 -2.85 -23.33
N ILE A 94 10.16 -2.72 -24.36
CA ILE A 94 10.41 -3.32 -25.68
C ILE A 94 11.08 -2.31 -26.59
N ARG A 95 10.60 -1.07 -26.57
CA ARG A 95 11.13 0.02 -27.36
C ARG A 95 10.86 1.36 -26.69
N GLN A 96 11.87 2.24 -26.74
CA GLN A 96 11.75 3.58 -26.18
C GLN A 96 12.43 4.59 -27.11
N SER A 97 11.75 5.70 -27.35
CA SER A 97 12.26 6.89 -28.00
C SER A 97 11.61 8.12 -27.41
N GLU A 98 11.94 9.31 -27.93
CA GLU A 98 11.34 10.56 -27.43
C GLU A 98 9.81 10.58 -27.53
N ASN A 99 9.21 9.96 -28.57
CA ASN A 99 7.78 10.02 -28.83
C ASN A 99 7.09 8.64 -28.81
N LEU A 100 7.82 7.59 -28.46
CA LEU A 100 7.28 6.23 -28.44
C LEU A 100 7.80 5.49 -27.20
N PHE A 101 6.86 4.84 -26.50
CA PHE A 101 7.15 3.97 -25.38
C PHE A 101 6.35 2.67 -25.50
N GLU A 102 7.04 1.55 -25.70
CA GLU A 102 6.43 0.23 -25.79
C GLU A 102 6.94 -0.65 -24.64
N PHE A 103 6.04 -1.27 -23.91
CA PHE A 103 6.37 -2.17 -22.81
C PHE A 103 5.41 -3.35 -22.74
N LYS A 104 5.79 -4.40 -22.03
CA LYS A 104 4.89 -5.52 -21.70
C LYS A 104 4.16 -5.25 -20.39
N ASN A 105 2.84 -5.42 -20.43
CA ASN A 105 2.00 -5.36 -19.24
C ASN A 105 2.04 -6.68 -18.44
N GLN A 106 1.28 -6.78 -17.36
CA GLN A 106 1.24 -7.96 -16.50
C GLN A 106 0.66 -9.20 -17.20
N ASN A 107 -0.15 -9.01 -18.25
CA ASN A 107 -0.71 -10.09 -19.07
C ASN A 107 0.23 -10.51 -20.22
N ASN A 108 1.42 -9.90 -20.30
CA ASN A 108 2.37 -10.11 -21.40
C ASN A 108 1.97 -9.47 -22.75
N ASP A 109 0.92 -8.62 -22.76
CA ASP A 109 0.53 -7.86 -23.92
C ASP A 109 1.47 -6.67 -24.14
N ILE A 110 1.70 -6.31 -25.40
CA ILE A 110 2.51 -5.13 -25.73
C ILE A 110 1.60 -3.89 -25.70
N VAL A 111 1.89 -3.01 -24.76
CA VAL A 111 1.27 -1.69 -24.67
C VAL A 111 2.13 -0.70 -25.44
N LYS A 112 1.49 0.10 -26.30
CA LYS A 112 2.15 1.09 -27.13
C LYS A 112 1.61 2.47 -26.79
N LEU A 113 2.50 3.34 -26.34
CA LEU A 113 2.17 4.71 -25.98
C LEU A 113 2.93 5.70 -26.87
N SER A 114 2.27 6.79 -27.19
CA SER A 114 2.85 7.96 -27.86
C SER A 114 2.91 9.16 -26.91
N ARG A 115 3.94 9.99 -27.06
CA ARG A 115 4.01 11.25 -26.31
C ARG A 115 2.92 12.19 -26.78
N SER A 116 2.15 12.75 -25.86
CA SER A 116 1.16 13.77 -26.19
C SER A 116 1.84 15.09 -26.57
N GLU A 117 1.32 15.71 -27.65
CA GLU A 117 1.65 17.08 -28.06
C GLU A 117 0.49 18.04 -27.76
N ASP A 118 -0.65 17.54 -27.26
CA ASP A 118 -1.81 18.37 -26.90
C ASP A 118 -1.61 19.01 -25.52
N SER A 119 -1.55 20.35 -25.51
CA SER A 119 -1.44 21.11 -24.26
C SER A 119 -2.63 20.91 -23.31
N ASN A 120 -3.81 20.54 -23.85
CA ASN A 120 -5.01 20.29 -23.04
C ASN A 120 -4.89 19.01 -22.21
N ASP A 121 -4.07 18.04 -22.61
CA ASP A 121 -3.87 16.82 -21.85
C ASP A 121 -3.28 17.08 -20.45
N SER A 122 -2.60 18.19 -20.26
CA SER A 122 -2.14 18.63 -18.93
C SER A 122 -3.28 18.87 -17.95
N LEU A 123 -4.50 19.21 -18.46
CA LEU A 123 -5.67 19.49 -17.62
C LEU A 123 -6.13 18.25 -16.84
N PHE A 124 -5.88 17.05 -17.34
CA PHE A 124 -6.20 15.79 -16.64
C PHE A 124 -5.42 15.62 -15.34
N PHE A 125 -4.27 16.31 -15.18
CA PHE A 125 -3.37 16.19 -14.03
C PHE A 125 -3.48 17.36 -13.04
N PHE A 126 -4.40 18.31 -13.25
CA PHE A 126 -4.67 19.32 -12.24
C PHE A 126 -5.26 18.65 -10.99
N ARG A 127 -4.49 18.70 -9.90
CA ARG A 127 -4.86 18.10 -8.62
C ARG A 127 -6.20 18.67 -8.13
N ARG A 128 -7.21 17.82 -8.17
CA ARG A 128 -8.35 17.97 -7.27
C ARG A 128 -7.91 17.49 -5.88
N PRO A 129 -8.39 18.10 -4.78
CA PRO A 129 -8.11 17.58 -3.45
C PRO A 129 -8.53 16.11 -3.39
N THR A 130 -7.66 15.25 -2.84
CA THR A 130 -7.92 13.83 -2.70
C THR A 130 -9.26 13.63 -2.00
N VAL A 131 -10.22 13.01 -2.68
CA VAL A 131 -11.51 12.67 -2.08
C VAL A 131 -11.25 11.55 -1.06
N ILE A 132 -11.57 11.81 0.20
CA ILE A 132 -11.52 10.78 1.25
C ILE A 132 -12.64 9.79 0.96
N LEU A 133 -12.30 8.60 0.48
CA LEU A 133 -13.25 7.58 0.04
C LEU A 133 -13.97 6.87 1.18
N ASN A 134 -13.51 6.98 2.43
CA ASN A 134 -14.27 6.62 3.60
C ASN A 134 -14.83 7.91 4.22
N GLN A 135 -16.02 8.16 4.13
CA GLN A 135 -16.85 9.28 4.57
C GLN A 135 -16.33 10.26 5.65
N GLY A 136 -15.20 10.00 6.30
CA GLY A 136 -14.54 10.86 7.31
C GLY A 136 -15.44 11.25 8.51
N LYS A 137 -16.59 10.63 8.69
CA LYS A 137 -17.58 10.98 9.70
C LYS A 137 -17.45 10.09 10.93
N ILE A 138 -17.49 10.70 12.11
CA ILE A 138 -17.66 9.99 13.37
C ILE A 138 -19.10 9.49 13.43
N ILE A 139 -19.27 8.17 13.59
CA ILE A 139 -20.59 7.55 13.78
C ILE A 139 -20.68 7.09 15.24
N LYS A 140 -21.71 7.53 15.93
CA LYS A 140 -22.01 7.14 17.32
C LYS A 140 -23.32 6.41 17.39
N ARG A 141 -23.34 5.30 18.10
CA ARG A 141 -24.53 4.52 18.41
C ARG A 141 -24.55 4.24 19.90
N ASP A 142 -25.67 4.53 20.47
CA ASP A 142 -25.96 4.36 21.89
C ASP A 142 -27.26 3.59 22.00
N THR A 143 -27.17 2.35 22.49
CA THR A 143 -28.29 1.40 22.46
C THR A 143 -28.51 0.80 23.85
N ILE A 144 -29.76 0.81 24.32
CA ILE A 144 -30.14 0.15 25.53
C ILE A 144 -30.79 -1.18 25.17
N VAL A 145 -30.28 -2.26 25.75
CA VAL A 145 -30.83 -3.62 25.59
C VAL A 145 -31.17 -4.22 26.94
N ARG A 146 -32.14 -5.16 26.94
CA ARG A 146 -32.52 -5.90 28.14
C ARG A 146 -32.29 -7.38 27.92
N TYR A 147 -31.74 -8.03 28.92
CA TYR A 147 -31.66 -9.48 29.00
C TYR A 147 -32.01 -9.91 30.41
N GLU A 148 -33.00 -10.79 30.51
CA GLU A 148 -33.69 -11.08 31.78
C GLU A 148 -34.16 -9.78 32.46
N ASP A 149 -33.96 -9.61 33.73
CA ASP A 149 -34.37 -8.40 34.49
C ASP A 149 -33.30 -7.30 34.50
N LYS A 150 -32.23 -7.44 33.72
CA LYS A 150 -31.11 -6.48 33.67
C LYS A 150 -31.13 -5.64 32.40
N GLN A 151 -30.87 -4.37 32.60
CA GLN A 151 -30.71 -3.40 31.53
C GLN A 151 -29.22 -3.12 31.30
N TYR A 152 -28.81 -3.14 30.02
CA TYR A 152 -27.47 -2.90 29.61
C TYR A 152 -27.42 -1.74 28.60
N HIS A 153 -26.33 -0.98 28.67
CA HIS A 153 -26.05 0.15 27.82
C HIS A 153 -24.86 -0.21 26.92
N CYS A 154 -25.07 -0.19 25.62
CA CYS A 154 -24.09 -0.57 24.59
C CYS A 154 -23.77 0.63 23.75
N TYR A 155 -22.51 1.05 23.78
CA TYR A 155 -22.02 2.18 23.01
C TYR A 155 -21.01 1.73 21.95
N VAL A 156 -21.19 2.21 20.72
CA VAL A 156 -20.27 1.99 19.60
C VAL A 156 -19.96 3.33 18.95
N GLN A 157 -18.68 3.61 18.75
CA GLN A 157 -18.22 4.80 18.05
C GLN A 157 -17.20 4.44 16.97
N VAL A 158 -17.52 4.74 15.71
CA VAL A 158 -16.59 4.65 14.60
C VAL A 158 -15.81 5.94 14.49
N ASN A 159 -14.49 5.86 14.59
CA ASN A 159 -13.59 7.00 14.51
C ASN A 159 -12.73 6.85 13.23
N PRO A 160 -12.90 7.74 12.24
CA PRO A 160 -12.03 7.80 11.08
C PRO A 160 -10.59 8.10 11.50
N THR A 161 -9.63 7.49 10.79
CA THR A 161 -8.20 7.71 11.02
C THR A 161 -7.50 8.17 9.73
N THR A 162 -6.23 8.48 9.83
CA THR A 162 -5.35 8.75 8.70
C THR A 162 -4.53 7.52 8.27
N TYR A 163 -4.86 6.33 8.80
CA TYR A 163 -4.17 5.09 8.45
C TYR A 163 -4.57 4.65 7.05
N LYS A 164 -3.61 4.67 6.13
CA LYS A 164 -3.84 4.35 4.73
C LYS A 164 -4.05 2.85 4.52
N VAL A 165 -5.01 2.54 3.65
CA VAL A 165 -5.27 1.21 3.11
C VAL A 165 -5.18 1.32 1.60
N PHE A 166 -4.28 0.57 0.99
CA PHE A 166 -4.06 0.59 -0.45
C PHE A 166 -4.84 -0.55 -1.10
N ARG A 167 -5.47 -0.24 -2.21
CA ARG A 167 -6.09 -1.25 -3.07
C ARG A 167 -5.55 -1.09 -4.47
N SER A 168 -4.86 -2.13 -4.93
CA SER A 168 -4.32 -2.20 -6.28
C SER A 168 -5.32 -2.83 -7.23
N TYR A 169 -5.34 -2.37 -8.47
CA TYR A 169 -6.03 -2.97 -9.60
C TYR A 169 -5.27 -2.64 -10.89
N TYR A 170 -5.69 -3.20 -12.02
CA TYR A 170 -5.07 -2.93 -13.31
C TYR A 170 -5.95 -2.00 -14.13
N ASN A 171 -5.34 -0.98 -14.75
CA ASN A 171 -6.03 -0.11 -15.71
C ASN A 171 -6.20 -0.83 -17.07
N SER A 172 -6.76 -0.13 -18.07
CA SER A 172 -6.99 -0.65 -19.42
C SER A 172 -5.70 -1.10 -20.10
N GLU A 173 -4.58 -0.46 -19.80
CA GLU A 173 -3.27 -0.79 -20.33
C GLU A 173 -2.58 -1.93 -19.56
N GLY A 174 -3.23 -2.49 -18.53
CA GLY A 174 -2.66 -3.54 -17.68
C GLY A 174 -1.52 -3.06 -16.79
N MET A 175 -1.47 -1.77 -16.48
CA MET A 175 -0.59 -1.21 -15.46
C MET A 175 -1.26 -1.28 -14.10
N GLU A 176 -0.50 -1.70 -13.07
CA GLU A 176 -0.99 -1.68 -11.70
C GLU A 176 -1.09 -0.24 -11.19
N ILE A 177 -2.28 0.11 -10.72
CA ILE A 177 -2.61 1.41 -10.16
C ILE A 177 -3.20 1.23 -8.77
N GLU A 178 -3.04 2.22 -7.88
CA GLU A 178 -3.43 2.12 -6.48
C GLU A 178 -4.37 3.26 -6.07
N ASN A 179 -5.50 2.89 -5.47
CA ASN A 179 -6.35 3.80 -4.70
C ASN A 179 -5.99 3.77 -3.23
N VAL A 180 -6.14 4.92 -2.57
CA VAL A 180 -5.92 5.06 -1.12
C VAL A 180 -7.23 5.34 -0.40
N TYR A 181 -7.48 4.53 0.61
CA TYR A 181 -8.58 4.65 1.56
C TYR A 181 -8.03 4.85 2.96
N TYR A 182 -8.87 5.25 3.88
CA TYR A 182 -8.49 5.40 5.29
C TYR A 182 -9.26 4.41 6.16
N ASP A 183 -8.53 3.79 7.09
CA ASP A 183 -9.10 2.84 8.04
C ASP A 183 -9.76 3.56 9.21
N ASN A 184 -10.55 2.83 10.01
CA ASN A 184 -11.18 3.33 11.21
C ASN A 184 -10.62 2.62 12.46
N ILE A 185 -10.82 3.28 13.60
CA ILE A 185 -10.77 2.68 14.93
C ILE A 185 -12.19 2.71 15.49
N ILE A 186 -12.68 1.57 15.98
CA ILE A 186 -14.04 1.47 16.49
C ILE A 186 -14.01 1.18 17.98
N HIS A 187 -14.52 2.14 18.75
CA HIS A 187 -14.68 1.99 20.18
C HIS A 187 -15.98 1.25 20.48
N VAL A 188 -15.89 0.22 21.33
CA VAL A 188 -17.05 -0.51 21.85
C VAL A 188 -16.99 -0.52 23.36
N SER A 189 -18.07 -0.16 24.02
CA SER A 189 -18.21 -0.28 25.47
C SER A 189 -19.59 -0.75 25.90
N ASN A 190 -19.63 -1.56 26.97
CA ASN A 190 -20.84 -2.13 27.55
C ASN A 190 -20.90 -1.83 29.04
N PHE A 191 -22.08 -1.46 29.52
CA PHE A 191 -22.33 -1.11 30.91
C PHE A 191 -23.58 -1.83 31.46
N ALA A 192 -23.53 -2.20 32.74
CA ALA A 192 -24.72 -2.58 33.53
C ALA A 192 -24.97 -1.48 34.57
N GLY A 193 -25.94 -0.64 34.32
CA GLY A 193 -26.14 0.59 35.08
C GLY A 193 -24.90 1.48 35.06
N ARG A 194 -24.27 1.73 36.21
CA ARG A 194 -23.02 2.52 36.32
C ARG A 194 -21.77 1.68 36.15
N ASN A 195 -21.86 0.35 36.14
CA ASN A 195 -20.69 -0.53 36.09
C ASN A 195 -20.31 -0.80 34.67
N LYS A 196 -19.04 -0.49 34.32
CA LYS A 196 -18.44 -0.81 33.03
C LYS A 196 -18.08 -2.29 32.99
N ILE A 197 -18.70 -3.04 32.07
CA ILE A 197 -18.40 -4.45 31.80
C ILE A 197 -17.22 -4.57 30.85
N PHE A 198 -17.21 -3.73 29.81
CA PHE A 198 -16.24 -3.82 28.72
C PHE A 198 -15.96 -2.44 28.10
N SER A 199 -14.74 -2.25 27.64
CA SER A 199 -14.36 -1.05 26.87
C SER A 199 -13.09 -1.36 26.10
N LYS A 200 -13.11 -1.24 24.76
CA LYS A 200 -11.96 -1.47 23.89
C LYS A 200 -12.08 -0.70 22.59
N ASP A 201 -10.92 -0.23 22.09
CA ASP A 201 -10.76 0.26 20.74
C ASP A 201 -10.34 -0.90 19.83
N PHE A 202 -11.19 -1.24 18.88
CA PHE A 202 -10.91 -2.26 17.88
C PHE A 202 -10.24 -1.65 16.67
N ARG A 203 -9.24 -2.37 16.14
CA ARG A 203 -8.55 -2.10 14.89
C ARG A 203 -8.69 -3.31 13.98
N LYS A 204 -8.52 -3.16 12.67
CA LYS A 204 -8.65 -4.31 11.75
C LYS A 204 -7.69 -5.47 12.09
N ASN A 205 -6.53 -5.17 12.67
CA ASN A 205 -5.56 -6.20 13.08
C ASN A 205 -6.05 -7.09 14.23
N ASP A 206 -7.07 -6.67 14.99
CA ASP A 206 -7.70 -7.54 15.99
C ASP A 206 -8.41 -8.75 15.34
N PHE A 207 -8.70 -8.68 14.03
CA PHE A 207 -9.42 -9.68 13.25
C PHE A 207 -8.51 -10.56 12.37
N VAL A 208 -7.19 -10.55 12.62
CA VAL A 208 -6.19 -11.28 11.81
C VAL A 208 -6.40 -12.80 11.76
N ASN A 209 -7.05 -13.37 12.78
CA ASN A 209 -7.36 -14.81 12.84
C ASN A 209 -8.73 -15.15 12.21
N SER A 210 -9.54 -14.14 11.87
CA SER A 210 -10.88 -14.33 11.31
C SER A 210 -10.96 -14.00 9.81
N VAL A 211 -9.93 -13.34 9.24
CA VAL A 211 -9.88 -12.94 7.83
C VAL A 211 -8.51 -13.30 7.26
N PRO A 212 -8.44 -13.82 6.01
CA PRO A 212 -7.16 -14.12 5.37
C PRO A 212 -6.25 -12.89 5.35
N LYS A 213 -4.97 -13.06 5.72
CA LYS A 213 -4.02 -11.94 5.92
C LYS A 213 -3.83 -11.05 4.68
N ASN A 214 -3.82 -11.65 3.49
CA ASN A 214 -3.72 -10.93 2.22
C ASN A 214 -4.94 -10.04 1.96
N MET A 215 -6.13 -10.51 2.33
CA MET A 215 -7.37 -9.75 2.20
C MET A 215 -7.49 -8.67 3.27
N LEU A 216 -7.09 -8.98 4.51
CA LEU A 216 -7.15 -8.03 5.62
C LEU A 216 -6.35 -6.74 5.33
N LYS A 217 -5.23 -6.84 4.60
CA LYS A 217 -4.44 -5.67 4.18
C LYS A 217 -5.24 -4.68 3.33
N GLN A 218 -6.14 -5.19 2.48
CA GLN A 218 -6.96 -4.41 1.55
C GLN A 218 -8.32 -4.00 2.14
N CYS A 219 -8.70 -4.51 3.32
CA CYS A 219 -9.95 -4.16 3.99
C CYS A 219 -9.81 -2.91 4.83
N ILE A 220 -10.92 -2.23 5.05
CA ILE A 220 -11.13 -1.24 6.10
C ILE A 220 -12.06 -1.82 7.16
N LEU A 221 -11.82 -1.51 8.43
CA LEU A 221 -12.76 -1.80 9.51
C LEU A 221 -13.92 -0.79 9.40
N SER A 222 -14.97 -1.17 8.68
CA SER A 222 -16.04 -0.22 8.31
C SER A 222 -17.05 0.00 9.41
N ASP A 223 -17.41 -1.07 10.14
CA ASP A 223 -18.44 -0.97 11.18
C ASP A 223 -18.36 -2.11 12.21
N ILE A 224 -18.92 -1.85 13.41
CA ILE A 224 -19.28 -2.84 14.42
C ILE A 224 -20.71 -2.52 14.89
N LYS A 225 -21.64 -3.43 14.65
CA LYS A 225 -23.05 -3.25 14.99
C LYS A 225 -23.50 -4.22 16.06
N LEU A 226 -24.19 -3.74 17.07
CA LEU A 226 -24.87 -4.60 18.04
C LEU A 226 -26.01 -5.34 17.32
N VAL A 227 -25.99 -6.66 17.42
CA VAL A 227 -27.05 -7.54 16.89
C VAL A 227 -28.07 -7.87 17.98
N GLY A 228 -27.60 -8.11 19.20
CA GLY A 228 -28.45 -8.46 20.32
C GLY A 228 -27.67 -8.86 21.55
N VAL A 229 -28.38 -9.39 22.54
CA VAL A 229 -27.86 -9.89 23.80
C VAL A 229 -28.54 -11.23 24.10
N ASP A 230 -27.78 -12.20 24.56
CA ASP A 230 -28.23 -13.55 24.90
C ASP A 230 -27.54 -14.05 26.20
N GLU A 231 -27.68 -15.33 26.53
CA GLU A 231 -27.06 -15.94 27.71
C GLU A 231 -25.52 -15.86 27.70
N ARG A 232 -24.88 -15.75 26.50
CA ARG A 232 -23.43 -15.64 26.33
C ARG A 232 -22.92 -14.22 26.52
N GLY A 233 -23.79 -13.21 26.36
CA GLY A 233 -23.44 -11.80 26.45
C GLY A 233 -23.93 -10.98 25.26
N PHE A 234 -23.12 -10.01 24.85
CA PHE A 234 -23.43 -9.07 23.78
C PHE A 234 -22.90 -9.61 22.45
N LYS A 235 -23.80 -9.78 21.48
CA LYS A 235 -23.43 -10.17 20.11
C LYS A 235 -23.33 -8.92 19.24
N TYR A 236 -22.18 -8.76 18.61
CA TYR A 236 -21.91 -7.75 17.58
C TYR A 236 -21.58 -8.42 16.26
N GLN A 237 -21.83 -7.73 15.17
CA GLN A 237 -21.29 -8.05 13.86
C GLN A 237 -20.29 -6.98 13.45
N THR A 238 -19.07 -7.42 13.14
CA THR A 238 -18.00 -6.57 12.62
C THR A 238 -17.94 -6.71 11.11
N GLN A 239 -17.91 -5.60 10.42
CA GLN A 239 -17.77 -5.54 8.97
C GLN A 239 -16.38 -5.03 8.58
N LEU A 240 -15.63 -5.88 7.86
CA LEU A 240 -14.38 -5.51 7.21
C LEU A 240 -14.66 -5.41 5.71
N ALA A 241 -14.86 -4.20 5.22
CA ALA A 241 -15.24 -3.93 3.84
C ALA A 241 -14.01 -3.85 2.93
N ILE A 242 -14.13 -4.41 1.73
CA ILE A 242 -13.18 -4.19 0.66
C ILE A 242 -13.62 -2.91 -0.07
N PRO A 243 -12.83 -1.82 -0.04
CA PRO A 243 -13.19 -0.59 -0.71
C PRO A 243 -13.48 -0.80 -2.20
N ASP A 244 -14.39 -0.02 -2.78
CA ASP A 244 -14.86 -0.11 -4.18
C ASP A 244 -15.33 -1.52 -4.59
N SER A 245 -15.85 -2.27 -3.62
CA SER A 245 -16.40 -3.60 -3.83
C SER A 245 -17.65 -3.78 -2.99
N PRO A 246 -18.66 -4.51 -3.46
CA PRO A 246 -19.78 -4.90 -2.63
C PRO A 246 -19.40 -5.97 -1.59
N SER A 247 -18.18 -6.51 -1.68
CA SER A 247 -17.72 -7.60 -0.82
C SER A 247 -17.24 -7.09 0.54
N SER A 248 -17.55 -7.86 1.57
CA SER A 248 -17.04 -7.63 2.92
C SER A 248 -16.92 -8.95 3.68
N PHE A 249 -16.03 -8.97 4.66
CA PHE A 249 -15.97 -10.05 5.65
C PHE A 249 -16.78 -9.66 6.86
N ILE A 250 -17.66 -10.56 7.29
CA ILE A 250 -18.45 -10.39 8.51
C ILE A 250 -17.87 -11.31 9.58
N VAL A 251 -17.57 -10.72 10.74
CA VAL A 251 -17.06 -11.45 11.91
C VAL A 251 -18.03 -11.23 13.06
N ASP A 252 -18.57 -12.32 13.59
CA ASP A 252 -19.34 -12.29 14.82
C ASP A 252 -18.40 -12.07 16.01
N LEU A 253 -18.65 -11.02 16.76
CA LEU A 253 -17.91 -10.61 17.94
C LEU A 253 -18.81 -10.77 19.16
N TYR A 254 -18.46 -11.68 20.07
CA TYR A 254 -19.15 -11.89 21.33
C TYR A 254 -18.34 -11.27 22.48
N ILE A 255 -19.01 -10.50 23.31
CA ILE A 255 -18.47 -9.94 24.55
C ILE A 255 -19.30 -10.47 25.71
N SER A 256 -18.70 -11.33 26.54
CA SER A 256 -19.41 -11.92 27.67
C SER A 256 -19.71 -10.89 28.76
N TYR A 257 -20.60 -11.22 29.68
CA TYR A 257 -20.90 -10.39 30.86
C TYR A 257 -19.67 -10.20 31.79
N ALA A 258 -18.63 -11.05 31.64
CA ALA A 258 -17.35 -10.91 32.33
C ALA A 258 -16.32 -10.11 31.52
N GLY A 259 -16.72 -9.51 30.37
CA GLY A 259 -15.85 -8.72 29.51
C GLY A 259 -14.86 -9.54 28.65
N LYS A 260 -15.05 -10.86 28.51
CA LYS A 260 -14.23 -11.71 27.65
C LYS A 260 -14.71 -11.65 26.22
N ILE A 261 -13.76 -11.57 25.27
CA ILE A 261 -14.02 -11.52 23.83
C ILE A 261 -13.93 -12.92 23.24
N ASN A 262 -14.86 -13.24 22.33
CA ASN A 262 -14.80 -14.37 21.41
C ASN A 262 -15.17 -13.90 20.00
N MET A 263 -14.46 -14.37 18.98
CA MET A 263 -14.69 -14.00 17.59
C MET A 263 -14.84 -15.27 16.73
N ALA A 264 -15.82 -15.25 15.83
CA ALA A 264 -16.03 -16.31 14.85
C ALA A 264 -16.37 -15.69 13.49
N VAL A 265 -15.95 -16.33 12.40
CA VAL A 265 -16.41 -15.93 11.07
C VAL A 265 -17.90 -16.18 11.00
N ALA A 266 -18.67 -15.19 10.57
CA ALA A 266 -20.12 -15.36 10.38
C ALA A 266 -20.36 -16.39 9.25
N GLN A 267 -21.22 -17.34 9.52
CA GLN A 267 -21.66 -18.37 8.55
C GLN A 267 -22.72 -17.82 7.61
#